data_59e5de209eee3f105909b9333ab4dc33
#
_entry.id   59e5de209eee3f105909b9333ab4dc33
#
_cell.length_a   1.000
_cell.length_b   1.000
_cell.length_c   1.000
_cell.angle_alpha   90.00
_cell.angle_beta   90.00
_cell.angle_gamma   90.00
#
_symmetry.space_group_name_H-M   'P 1'
#
loop_
_entity.id
_entity.type
_entity.pdbx_description
1 polymer ?
#
loop_
_entity_poly.entity_id
_entity_poly.type
_entity_poly.pdbx_seq_one_letter_code
_entity_poly.pdbx_strand_id
1 'polypeptide(L)'
;MEISADKVVLIHYTLKDDAGAVIDSSAGGEPLAYIQGHGNLVSGLEKALEGKPDGSKVEVSVSPEEGYGKFEADLIQRVPKRSLQGAGQIKKGMQFQARTDDGVRVFTVTAVVGDMVTLDGNHPLADKTLHFDVDVLEVREATSEELEHGHVHGPGGHHHH
;
A
#
# COMPACT_ATOMS: atom_id res chain seq x y z
N MET A 1 -1.80 24.27 10.19
CA MET A 1 -1.21 23.26 11.09
C MET A 1 -0.26 22.41 10.27
N GLU A 2 0.88 22.06 10.82
CA GLU A 2 1.87 21.24 10.14
C GLU A 2 1.66 19.77 10.46
N ILE A 3 2.05 18.92 9.52
CA ILE A 3 1.95 17.47 9.71
C ILE A 3 2.95 17.02 10.75
N SER A 4 2.48 16.39 11.81
CA SER A 4 3.31 15.79 12.83
C SER A 4 2.64 14.54 13.36
N ALA A 5 3.34 13.79 14.20
CA ALA A 5 2.83 12.54 14.74
C ALA A 5 1.44 12.74 15.35
N ASP A 6 0.57 11.77 15.11
CA ASP A 6 -0.80 11.72 15.64
C ASP A 6 -1.77 12.75 15.06
N LYS A 7 -1.38 13.42 13.98
CA LYS A 7 -2.29 14.32 13.26
C LYS A 7 -3.02 13.57 12.18
N VAL A 8 -4.27 13.94 11.94
CA VAL A 8 -5.01 13.44 10.78
C VAL A 8 -4.73 14.36 9.61
N VAL A 9 -4.39 13.76 8.49
CA VAL A 9 -4.03 14.47 7.27
C VAL A 9 -4.91 14.01 6.13
N LEU A 10 -5.48 14.96 5.39
CA LEU A 10 -6.23 14.68 4.18
C LEU A 10 -5.38 15.12 2.98
N ILE A 11 -5.18 14.20 2.04
CA ILE A 11 -4.37 14.46 0.88
C ILE A 11 -5.06 13.97 -0.41
N HIS A 12 -4.74 14.65 -1.50
CA HIS A 12 -4.91 14.05 -2.83
C HIS A 12 -3.53 13.65 -3.30
N TYR A 13 -3.43 12.52 -3.95
CA TYR A 13 -2.14 12.01 -4.43
C TYR A 13 -2.27 11.40 -5.82
N THR A 14 -1.15 11.39 -6.53
CA THR A 14 -0.99 10.63 -7.76
C THR A 14 0.30 9.85 -7.64
N LEU A 15 0.23 8.55 -7.85
CA LEU A 15 1.38 7.66 -7.79
C LEU A 15 1.74 7.25 -9.22
N LYS A 16 3.00 7.47 -9.59
CA LYS A 16 3.53 7.14 -10.91
C LYS A 16 4.74 6.23 -10.82
N ASP A 17 4.98 5.47 -11.87
CA ASP A 17 6.20 4.68 -11.97
C ASP A 17 7.32 5.48 -12.66
N ASP A 18 8.48 4.86 -12.89
CA ASP A 18 9.63 5.52 -13.52
C ASP A 18 9.35 5.98 -14.96
N ALA A 19 8.39 5.37 -15.61
CA ALA A 19 8.02 5.74 -16.97
C ALA A 19 7.02 6.91 -17.01
N GLY A 20 6.56 7.35 -15.82
CA GLY A 20 5.57 8.41 -15.73
C GLY A 20 4.13 7.92 -15.84
N ALA A 21 3.92 6.62 -15.93
CA ALA A 21 2.57 6.08 -15.99
C ALA A 21 1.91 6.14 -14.63
N VAL A 22 0.65 6.56 -14.59
CA VAL A 22 -0.10 6.64 -13.34
C VAL A 22 -0.48 5.23 -12.89
N ILE A 23 -0.05 4.87 -11.68
CA ILE A 23 -0.38 3.57 -11.08
C ILE A 23 -1.65 3.70 -10.26
N ASP A 24 -1.79 4.81 -9.54
CA ASP A 24 -2.93 5.05 -8.67
C ASP A 24 -3.10 6.56 -8.48
N SER A 25 -4.31 6.98 -8.14
CA SER A 25 -4.57 8.41 -7.90
C SER A 25 -5.88 8.56 -7.14
N SER A 26 -5.92 9.55 -6.26
CA SER A 26 -7.17 9.96 -5.61
C SER A 26 -7.86 11.11 -6.34
N ALA A 27 -7.21 11.64 -7.38
CA ALA A 27 -7.78 12.76 -8.15
C ALA A 27 -9.14 12.38 -8.76
N GLY A 28 -10.11 13.26 -8.63
CA GLY A 28 -11.46 13.01 -9.12
C GLY A 28 -12.33 12.22 -8.15
N GLY A 29 -11.78 11.76 -7.03
CA GLY A 29 -12.51 11.03 -6.01
C GLY A 29 -12.35 11.69 -4.65
N GLU A 30 -12.59 10.93 -3.60
CA GLU A 30 -12.43 11.43 -2.24
C GLU A 30 -10.96 11.49 -1.84
N PRO A 31 -10.58 12.49 -1.04
CA PRO A 31 -9.23 12.56 -0.52
C PRO A 31 -8.93 11.35 0.36
N LEU A 32 -7.66 10.98 0.40
CA LEU A 32 -7.19 9.96 1.33
C LEU A 32 -6.97 10.61 2.69
N ALA A 33 -7.50 10.00 3.74
CA ALA A 33 -7.28 10.44 5.11
C ALA A 33 -6.41 9.42 5.84
N TYR A 34 -5.40 9.89 6.57
CA TYR A 34 -4.51 9.01 7.32
C TYR A 34 -4.04 9.69 8.60
N ILE A 35 -3.47 8.90 9.51
CA ILE A 35 -2.88 9.42 10.74
C ILE A 35 -1.36 9.32 10.60
N GLN A 36 -0.69 10.45 10.72
CA GLN A 36 0.77 10.53 10.61
C GLN A 36 1.42 9.76 11.75
N GLY A 37 2.41 8.93 11.42
CA GLY A 37 3.17 8.18 12.41
C GLY A 37 2.61 6.80 12.73
N HIS A 38 1.50 6.40 12.11
CA HIS A 38 0.84 5.12 12.40
C HIS A 38 1.01 4.07 11.30
N GLY A 39 1.88 4.33 10.34
CA GLY A 39 2.17 3.35 9.30
C GLY A 39 1.04 3.18 8.27
N ASN A 40 0.16 4.17 8.15
CA ASN A 40 -0.93 4.12 7.17
C ASN A 40 -0.42 4.30 5.73
N LEU A 41 0.72 4.94 5.56
CA LEU A 41 1.35 5.16 4.25
C LEU A 41 2.69 4.44 4.20
N VAL A 42 3.25 4.28 3.00
CA VAL A 42 4.62 3.79 2.89
C VAL A 42 5.56 4.76 3.60
N SER A 43 6.60 4.23 4.24
CA SER A 43 7.43 5.01 5.15
C SER A 43 8.11 6.21 4.47
N GLY A 44 8.55 6.07 3.25
CA GLY A 44 9.19 7.17 2.52
C GLY A 44 8.26 8.34 2.27
N LEU A 45 7.00 8.05 1.99
CA LEU A 45 6.00 9.11 1.79
C LEU A 45 5.66 9.78 3.12
N GLU A 46 5.48 8.99 4.17
CA GLU A 46 5.14 9.52 5.49
C GLU A 46 6.24 10.45 5.99
N LYS A 47 7.50 10.06 5.83
CA LYS A 47 8.64 10.90 6.23
C LYS A 47 8.70 12.20 5.41
N ALA A 48 8.42 12.13 4.13
CA ALA A 48 8.48 13.30 3.25
C ALA A 48 7.39 14.32 3.60
N LEU A 49 6.27 13.86 4.12
CA LEU A 49 5.17 14.74 4.49
C LEU A 49 5.34 15.37 5.86
N GLU A 50 6.19 14.81 6.72
CA GLU A 50 6.42 15.32 8.06
C GLU A 50 6.82 16.81 8.02
N GLY A 51 6.13 17.64 8.78
CA GLY A 51 6.45 19.06 8.88
C GLY A 51 5.83 19.95 7.79
N LYS A 52 5.13 19.37 6.84
CA LYS A 52 4.50 20.14 5.76
C LYS A 52 3.18 20.74 6.23
N PRO A 53 2.92 22.02 5.94
CA PRO A 53 1.64 22.63 6.33
C PRO A 53 0.52 22.23 5.38
N ASP A 54 -0.71 22.44 5.85
CA ASP A 54 -1.87 22.28 4.96
C ASP A 54 -1.74 23.29 3.81
N GLY A 55 -2.26 22.91 2.65
CA GLY A 55 -2.11 23.69 1.43
C GLY A 55 -0.82 23.45 0.66
N SER A 56 0.09 22.62 1.19
CA SER A 56 1.37 22.31 0.52
C SER A 56 1.18 21.37 -0.65
N LYS A 57 2.10 21.50 -1.60
CA LYS A 57 2.26 20.51 -2.67
C LYS A 57 3.61 19.86 -2.51
N VAL A 58 3.65 18.54 -2.54
CA VAL A 58 4.88 17.78 -2.30
C VAL A 58 5.09 16.79 -3.43
N GLU A 59 6.30 16.80 -3.97
CA GLU A 59 6.71 15.77 -4.92
C GLU A 59 7.81 14.97 -4.25
N VAL A 60 7.68 13.66 -4.25
CA VAL A 60 8.66 12.80 -3.60
C VAL A 60 8.84 11.50 -4.37
N SER A 61 10.09 11.05 -4.45
CA SER A 61 10.42 9.73 -5.00
C SER A 61 10.80 8.83 -3.85
N VAL A 62 10.18 7.66 -3.79
CA VAL A 62 10.35 6.71 -2.70
C VAL A 62 11.04 5.46 -3.26
N SER A 63 12.18 5.10 -2.66
CA SER A 63 12.91 3.90 -3.05
C SER A 63 12.13 2.65 -2.66
N PRO A 64 12.42 1.49 -3.29
CA PRO A 64 11.74 0.25 -2.92
C PRO A 64 11.82 -0.06 -1.43
N GLU A 65 12.96 0.19 -0.80
CA GLU A 65 13.15 -0.11 0.63
C GLU A 65 12.19 0.68 1.53
N GLU A 66 11.82 1.87 1.11
CA GLU A 66 10.89 2.72 1.87
C GLU A 66 9.49 2.74 1.24
N GLY A 67 9.28 1.96 0.21
CA GLY A 67 7.99 1.77 -0.44
C GLY A 67 7.44 0.39 -0.18
N TYR A 68 7.19 -0.36 -1.24
CA TYR A 68 6.62 -1.70 -1.15
C TYR A 68 7.66 -2.81 -1.05
N GLY A 69 8.92 -2.44 -0.77
CA GLY A 69 9.98 -3.39 -0.56
C GLY A 69 10.64 -3.85 -1.84
N LYS A 70 11.75 -4.54 -1.68
CA LYS A 70 12.48 -5.12 -2.80
C LYS A 70 11.85 -6.44 -3.21
N PHE A 71 12.04 -6.79 -4.47
CA PHE A 71 11.66 -8.10 -4.96
C PHE A 71 12.51 -9.17 -4.26
N GLU A 72 11.86 -10.20 -3.73
CA GLU A 72 12.53 -11.29 -3.05
C GLU A 72 12.23 -12.60 -3.77
N ALA A 73 13.27 -13.21 -4.31
CA ALA A 73 13.12 -14.48 -5.04
C ALA A 73 12.62 -15.60 -4.13
N ASP A 74 12.91 -15.51 -2.83
CA ASP A 74 12.46 -16.51 -1.86
C ASP A 74 10.94 -16.54 -1.69
N LEU A 75 10.25 -15.48 -2.12
CA LEU A 75 8.79 -15.43 -2.06
C LEU A 75 8.13 -16.08 -3.27
N ILE A 76 8.93 -16.55 -4.23
CA ILE A 76 8.42 -17.32 -5.36
C ILE A 76 8.50 -18.79 -4.98
N GLN A 77 7.37 -19.47 -5.01
CA GLN A 77 7.30 -20.87 -4.62
C GLN A 77 6.59 -21.69 -5.67
N ARG A 78 7.02 -22.92 -5.84
CA ARG A 78 6.36 -23.88 -6.73
C ARG A 78 5.70 -24.93 -5.88
N VAL A 79 4.42 -25.12 -6.06
CA VAL A 79 3.66 -26.11 -5.30
C VAL A 79 2.85 -26.98 -6.25
N PRO A 80 2.57 -28.23 -5.88
CA PRO A 80 1.68 -29.04 -6.70
C PRO A 80 0.24 -28.55 -6.56
N LYS A 81 -0.54 -28.70 -7.62
CA LYS A 81 -1.96 -28.29 -7.62
C LYS A 81 -2.73 -28.87 -6.43
N ARG A 82 -2.40 -30.10 -6.04
CA ARG A 82 -3.10 -30.75 -4.92
C ARG A 82 -2.93 -30.01 -3.60
N SER A 83 -1.89 -29.19 -3.47
CA SER A 83 -1.68 -28.38 -2.26
C SER A 83 -2.67 -27.22 -2.18
N LEU A 84 -3.35 -26.92 -3.27
CA LEU A 84 -4.32 -25.82 -3.34
C LEU A 84 -5.74 -26.36 -3.46
N GLN A 85 -6.02 -27.45 -2.77
CA GLN A 85 -7.34 -28.09 -2.79
C GLN A 85 -8.41 -27.11 -2.31
N GLY A 86 -9.59 -27.22 -2.89
CA GLY A 86 -10.70 -26.36 -2.57
C GLY A 86 -10.76 -25.10 -3.41
N ALA A 87 -9.70 -24.80 -4.16
CA ALA A 87 -9.66 -23.59 -4.99
C ALA A 87 -10.32 -23.80 -6.35
N GLY A 88 -10.73 -25.02 -6.68
CA GLY A 88 -11.29 -25.34 -7.99
C GLY A 88 -10.22 -25.33 -9.06
N GLN A 89 -10.55 -24.83 -10.24
CA GLN A 89 -9.58 -24.74 -11.32
C GLN A 89 -8.59 -23.61 -11.07
N ILE A 90 -7.31 -23.94 -11.05
CA ILE A 90 -6.25 -22.97 -10.81
C ILE A 90 -5.89 -22.26 -12.12
N LYS A 91 -5.90 -20.95 -12.10
CA LYS A 91 -5.57 -20.13 -13.28
C LYS A 91 -4.58 -19.04 -12.91
N LYS A 92 -3.78 -18.63 -13.89
CA LYS A 92 -2.87 -17.50 -13.75
C LYS A 92 -3.66 -16.26 -13.31
N GLY A 93 -3.13 -15.53 -12.35
CA GLY A 93 -3.75 -14.32 -11.81
C GLY A 93 -4.58 -14.54 -10.55
N MET A 94 -4.89 -15.79 -10.21
CA MET A 94 -5.61 -16.09 -8.98
C MET A 94 -4.73 -15.77 -7.78
N GLN A 95 -5.37 -15.36 -6.67
CA GLN A 95 -4.66 -15.02 -5.45
C GLN A 95 -5.07 -15.93 -4.30
N PHE A 96 -4.10 -16.27 -3.49
CA PHE A 96 -4.31 -17.11 -2.30
C PHE A 96 -3.64 -16.46 -1.11
N GLN A 97 -4.25 -16.58 0.05
CA GLN A 97 -3.63 -16.15 1.30
C GLN A 97 -2.98 -17.34 1.97
N ALA A 98 -1.78 -17.12 2.49
CA ALA A 98 -1.08 -18.15 3.24
C ALA A 98 -0.43 -17.53 4.47
N ARG A 99 -0.36 -18.30 5.54
CA ARG A 99 0.34 -17.86 6.74
C ARG A 99 1.82 -18.17 6.60
N THR A 100 2.64 -17.15 6.80
CA THR A 100 4.09 -17.29 6.77
C THR A 100 4.65 -16.86 8.14
N ASP A 101 5.96 -16.96 8.32
CA ASP A 101 6.62 -16.52 9.54
C ASP A 101 6.39 -15.04 9.82
N ASP A 102 6.17 -14.26 8.75
CA ASP A 102 5.93 -12.81 8.85
C ASP A 102 4.46 -12.45 8.95
N GLY A 103 3.57 -13.44 9.07
CA GLY A 103 2.13 -13.23 9.14
C GLY A 103 1.43 -13.73 7.89
N VAL A 104 0.25 -13.18 7.61
CA VAL A 104 -0.53 -13.57 6.44
C VAL A 104 0.00 -12.83 5.21
N ARG A 105 0.25 -13.56 4.14
CA ARG A 105 0.75 -13.01 2.89
C ARG A 105 -0.11 -13.48 1.74
N VAL A 106 -0.34 -12.59 0.77
CA VAL A 106 -1.08 -12.92 -0.44
C VAL A 106 -0.09 -13.38 -1.51
N PHE A 107 -0.37 -14.55 -2.09
CA PHE A 107 0.42 -15.07 -3.21
C PHE A 107 -0.42 -15.05 -4.46
N THR A 108 0.20 -14.68 -5.58
CA THR A 108 -0.46 -14.63 -6.88
C THR A 108 0.07 -15.76 -7.75
N VAL A 109 -0.82 -16.46 -8.46
CA VAL A 109 -0.42 -17.49 -9.41
C VAL A 109 0.16 -16.82 -10.64
N THR A 110 1.44 -17.08 -10.91
CA THR A 110 2.13 -16.50 -12.06
C THR A 110 2.28 -17.48 -13.22
N ALA A 111 2.21 -18.79 -12.94
CA ALA A 111 2.28 -19.81 -13.97
C ALA A 111 1.65 -21.09 -13.49
N VAL A 112 1.04 -21.84 -14.43
CA VAL A 112 0.52 -23.18 -14.19
C VAL A 112 1.08 -24.06 -15.29
N VAL A 113 1.92 -25.03 -14.92
CA VAL A 113 2.56 -25.93 -15.86
C VAL A 113 2.30 -27.36 -15.39
N GLY A 114 1.44 -28.07 -16.11
CA GLY A 114 1.06 -29.42 -15.70
C GLY A 114 0.45 -29.42 -14.32
N ASP A 115 1.04 -30.18 -13.40
CA ASP A 115 0.57 -30.28 -12.02
C ASP A 115 1.23 -29.29 -11.08
N MET A 116 2.10 -28.42 -11.60
CA MET A 116 2.84 -27.46 -10.76
C MET A 116 2.31 -26.05 -10.95
N VAL A 117 2.20 -25.35 -9.84
CA VAL A 117 1.74 -23.95 -9.80
C VAL A 117 2.86 -23.10 -9.21
N THR A 118 3.19 -22.01 -9.88
CA THR A 118 4.16 -21.04 -9.37
C THR A 118 3.39 -19.91 -8.70
N LEU A 119 3.75 -19.65 -7.45
CA LEU A 119 3.15 -18.59 -6.63
C LEU A 119 4.19 -17.52 -6.34
N ASP A 120 3.80 -16.25 -6.42
CA ASP A 120 4.66 -15.12 -6.12
C ASP A 120 4.04 -14.32 -4.99
N GLY A 121 4.75 -14.22 -3.87
CA GLY A 121 4.31 -13.48 -2.69
C GLY A 121 4.80 -12.05 -2.64
N ASN A 122 5.48 -11.56 -3.68
CA ASN A 122 5.92 -10.17 -3.72
C ASN A 122 4.74 -9.24 -4.00
N HIS A 123 4.82 -8.03 -3.45
CA HIS A 123 3.84 -7.00 -3.79
C HIS A 123 3.98 -6.66 -5.29
N PRO A 124 2.88 -6.38 -5.99
CA PRO A 124 2.97 -6.01 -7.42
C PRO A 124 3.88 -4.83 -7.70
N LEU A 125 4.08 -3.94 -6.73
CA LEU A 125 4.96 -2.78 -6.86
C LEU A 125 6.31 -2.97 -6.18
N ALA A 126 6.65 -4.20 -5.80
CA ALA A 126 7.95 -4.51 -5.22
C ALA A 126 9.06 -4.18 -6.21
N ASP A 127 10.20 -3.72 -5.67
CA ASP A 127 11.38 -3.35 -6.43
C ASP A 127 11.20 -2.13 -7.36
N LYS A 128 10.10 -1.40 -7.18
CA LYS A 128 9.81 -0.21 -7.98
C LYS A 128 10.05 1.05 -7.18
N THR A 129 10.66 2.04 -7.81
CA THR A 129 10.72 3.39 -7.27
C THR A 129 9.38 4.05 -7.54
N LEU A 130 8.81 4.66 -6.51
CA LEU A 130 7.48 5.26 -6.58
C LEU A 130 7.62 6.78 -6.61
N HIS A 131 6.87 7.41 -7.50
CA HIS A 131 6.89 8.88 -7.62
C HIS A 131 5.51 9.40 -7.22
N PHE A 132 5.47 10.13 -6.10
CA PHE A 132 4.23 10.68 -5.57
C PHE A 132 4.15 12.17 -5.80
N ASP A 133 2.99 12.62 -6.31
CA ASP A 133 2.61 14.03 -6.30
C ASP A 133 1.48 14.15 -5.29
N VAL A 134 1.67 14.97 -4.27
CA VAL A 134 0.73 15.07 -3.16
C VAL A 134 0.29 16.50 -2.93
N ASP A 135 -1.02 16.70 -2.79
CA ASP A 135 -1.60 17.96 -2.33
C ASP A 135 -2.11 17.74 -0.92
N VAL A 136 -1.56 18.49 0.04
CA VAL A 136 -2.01 18.44 1.42
C VAL A 136 -3.21 19.36 1.57
N LEU A 137 -4.38 18.78 1.79
CA LEU A 137 -5.63 19.54 1.84
C LEU A 137 -5.93 20.08 3.23
N GLU A 138 -5.72 19.25 4.25
CA GLU A 138 -6.06 19.61 5.62
C GLU A 138 -5.21 18.81 6.59
N VAL A 139 -4.82 19.46 7.69
CA VAL A 139 -4.16 18.80 8.82
C VAL A 139 -4.95 19.15 10.06
N ARG A 140 -5.38 18.16 10.83
CA ARG A 140 -6.14 18.40 12.07
C ARG A 140 -5.69 17.45 13.18
N GLU A 141 -6.10 17.77 14.39
CA GLU A 141 -5.89 16.87 15.51
C GLU A 141 -6.72 15.60 15.31
N ALA A 142 -6.17 14.45 15.71
CA ALA A 142 -6.93 13.21 15.73
C ALA A 142 -7.78 13.15 17.00
N THR A 143 -8.92 12.48 16.91
CA THR A 143 -9.73 12.22 18.10
C THR A 143 -9.10 11.07 18.88
N SER A 144 -9.47 10.94 20.16
CA SER A 144 -8.99 9.81 20.98
C SER A 144 -9.35 8.49 20.35
N GLU A 145 -10.54 8.41 19.77
CA GLU A 145 -11.04 7.20 19.16
C GLU A 145 -10.22 6.84 17.91
N GLU A 146 -9.87 7.84 17.11
CA GLU A 146 -9.03 7.64 15.93
C GLU A 146 -7.65 7.14 16.33
N LEU A 147 -7.06 7.69 17.36
CA LEU A 147 -5.75 7.27 17.86
C LEU A 147 -5.80 5.85 18.41
N GLU A 148 -6.86 5.52 19.12
CA GLU A 148 -7.04 4.20 19.69
C GLU A 148 -7.13 3.13 18.61
N HIS A 149 -7.82 3.41 17.51
CA HIS A 149 -7.99 2.46 16.41
C HIS A 149 -6.88 2.54 15.37
N GLY A 150 -6.08 3.60 15.37
CA GLY A 150 -4.99 3.78 14.42
C GLY A 150 -5.44 4.12 13.01
N HIS A 151 -6.68 4.53 12.83
CA HIS A 151 -7.18 4.94 11.52
C HIS A 151 -8.25 6.04 11.67
N VAL A 152 -8.52 6.70 10.56
CA VAL A 152 -9.34 7.90 10.53
C VAL A 152 -10.82 7.55 10.45
N HIS A 153 -11.63 8.29 11.22
CA HIS A 153 -13.08 8.27 11.12
C HIS A 153 -13.53 9.51 10.37
N GLY A 154 -14.69 9.47 9.76
CA GLY A 154 -15.28 10.60 9.07
C GLY A 154 -15.31 10.39 7.57
N PRO A 155 -15.55 11.46 6.78
CA PRO A 155 -15.66 11.34 5.33
C PRO A 155 -14.40 10.71 4.76
N GLY A 156 -14.53 9.65 4.02
CA GLY A 156 -13.42 8.94 3.43
C GLY A 156 -12.67 8.02 4.34
N GLY A 157 -12.94 8.06 5.65
CA GLY A 157 -12.20 7.25 6.61
C GLY A 157 -12.99 6.13 7.23
N HIS A 158 -14.27 6.05 6.93
CA HIS A 158 -15.12 5.13 7.63
C HIS A 158 -15.38 3.84 6.89
N HIS A 159 -14.71 3.64 5.90
CA HIS A 159 -14.99 2.52 5.19
C HIS A 159 -14.38 1.38 5.73
N HIS A 160 -14.80 0.86 6.16
CA HIS A 160 -14.29 -0.04 6.45
C HIS A 160 -14.27 -1.02 5.84
N HIS A 161 -14.18 -1.18 5.69
CA HIS A 161 -14.31 -2.14 5.14
C HIS A 161 -13.69 -3.05 5.45
#